data_5f110a0a386ba6bcf20458f6f0332f97
#
_entry.id   5f110a0a386ba6bcf20458f6f0332f97
#
_cell.length_a   1.000
_cell.length_b   1.000
_cell.length_c   1.000
_cell.angle_alpha   90.00
_cell.angle_beta   90.00
_cell.angle_gamma   90.00
#
_symmetry.space_group_name_H-M   'P 1'
#
loop_
_entity.id
_entity.type
_entity.pdbx_description
1 polymer ?
#
loop_
_entity_poly.entity_id
_entity_poly.type
_entity_poly.pdbx_seq_one_letter_code
_entity_poly.pdbx_strand_id
1 'polypeptide(L)'
;ISGKIGEIISYFQNDNAVEMTSLEQLANFNDSIGKSISKDGYTLTLDNVAADDNFVHVFYTVTSENEPFYNGSDNNAPIWSNSLNVSADIQCVINGKLTNLSNNNHESGYFVDQHTYKCAEKYNVSGYNIPNKFNLELFAFISKADTSEENFPVAFTKLLNGQYDGITDNDKNAVWYISTDIDKSKVKVSSITKDINLKLPNSDATVEKAVFSPFGNQLVISTPSTGDPDNVIANIDSFALYDENDTCLDILNSDLSVNGDGSSRNSLEFLKANKDTKQLKFVPVKYSYNTEDFDTIFNSVG
;
A
#
# COMPACT_ATOMS: atom_id res chain seq x y z
N ILE A 1 -5.61 -22.19 -14.52
CA ILE A 1 -5.94 -21.55 -13.22
C ILE A 1 -4.75 -21.68 -12.26
N SER A 2 -4.11 -22.87 -12.15
CA SER A 2 -2.98 -23.08 -11.23
C SER A 2 -1.74 -22.20 -11.51
N GLY A 3 -1.45 -21.87 -12.77
CA GLY A 3 -0.31 -21.03 -13.13
C GLY A 3 -0.44 -19.57 -12.67
N LYS A 4 -1.63 -18.98 -12.84
CA LYS A 4 -1.88 -17.58 -12.42
C LYS A 4 -1.88 -17.42 -10.90
N ILE A 5 -2.42 -18.39 -10.16
CA ILE A 5 -2.39 -18.36 -8.70
C ILE A 5 -0.95 -18.43 -8.21
N GLY A 6 -0.13 -19.32 -8.76
CA GLY A 6 1.29 -19.42 -8.39
C GLY A 6 2.08 -18.14 -8.71
N GLU A 7 1.77 -17.48 -9.81
CA GLU A 7 2.38 -16.20 -10.16
C GLU A 7 2.06 -15.10 -9.13
N ILE A 8 0.80 -14.91 -8.79
CA ILE A 8 0.41 -13.90 -7.79
C ILE A 8 0.95 -14.23 -6.39
N ILE A 9 0.90 -15.50 -5.97
CA ILE A 9 1.47 -15.93 -4.69
C ILE A 9 2.95 -15.57 -4.59
N SER A 10 3.69 -15.65 -5.70
CA SER A 10 5.12 -15.38 -5.70
C SER A 10 5.47 -13.95 -5.26
N TYR A 11 4.61 -12.96 -5.50
CA TYR A 11 4.84 -11.57 -5.06
C TYR A 11 4.79 -11.42 -3.53
N PHE A 12 4.13 -12.33 -2.82
CA PHE A 12 3.91 -12.27 -1.38
C PHE A 12 4.69 -13.33 -0.60
N GLN A 13 5.75 -13.90 -1.17
CA GLN A 13 6.52 -14.99 -0.54
C GLN A 13 7.06 -14.63 0.85
N ASN A 14 7.38 -13.36 1.07
CA ASN A 14 7.95 -12.87 2.32
C ASN A 14 6.94 -12.09 3.17
N ASP A 15 5.67 -12.05 2.75
CA ASP A 15 4.62 -11.33 3.45
C ASP A 15 3.70 -12.30 4.19
N ASN A 16 3.95 -12.47 5.49
CA ASN A 16 3.14 -13.33 6.35
C ASN A 16 1.76 -12.73 6.70
N ALA A 17 1.51 -11.46 6.31
CA ALA A 17 0.28 -10.75 6.62
C ALA A 17 -0.81 -10.95 5.55
N VAL A 18 -0.52 -11.61 4.45
CA VAL A 18 -1.47 -11.81 3.35
C VAL A 18 -2.08 -13.21 3.42
N GLU A 19 -3.41 -13.28 3.59
CA GLU A 19 -4.13 -14.54 3.57
C GLU A 19 -4.18 -15.18 2.18
N MET A 20 -4.00 -16.49 2.11
CA MET A 20 -4.08 -17.29 0.87
C MET A 20 -5.41 -17.10 0.11
N THR A 21 -6.52 -16.91 0.83
CA THR A 21 -7.83 -16.66 0.21
C THR A 21 -7.89 -15.33 -0.52
N SER A 22 -7.21 -14.31 -0.02
CA SER A 22 -7.09 -13.02 -0.69
C SER A 22 -6.21 -13.11 -1.93
N LEU A 23 -5.11 -13.88 -1.87
CA LEU A 23 -4.23 -14.13 -3.02
C LEU A 23 -4.94 -14.89 -4.15
N GLU A 24 -5.77 -15.88 -3.83
CA GLU A 24 -6.59 -16.59 -4.82
C GLU A 24 -7.58 -15.64 -5.51
N GLN A 25 -8.17 -14.72 -4.76
CA GLN A 25 -9.07 -13.70 -5.33
C GLN A 25 -8.31 -12.73 -6.24
N LEU A 26 -7.16 -12.23 -5.81
CA LEU A 26 -6.30 -11.39 -6.64
C LEU A 26 -5.92 -12.09 -7.95
N ALA A 27 -5.52 -13.36 -7.88
CA ALA A 27 -5.18 -14.16 -9.06
C ALA A 27 -6.35 -14.35 -10.04
N ASN A 28 -7.58 -14.41 -9.54
CA ASN A 28 -8.77 -14.58 -10.39
C ASN A 28 -9.28 -13.28 -11.02
N PHE A 29 -8.98 -12.13 -10.42
CA PHE A 29 -9.56 -10.83 -10.80
C PHE A 29 -8.53 -9.80 -11.25
N ASN A 30 -7.33 -10.21 -11.61
CA ASN A 30 -6.33 -9.30 -12.17
C ASN A 30 -6.41 -9.22 -13.71
N ASP A 31 -6.02 -8.08 -14.25
CA ASP A 31 -5.74 -7.88 -15.66
C ASP A 31 -4.24 -8.05 -15.90
N SER A 32 -3.88 -8.97 -16.78
CA SER A 32 -2.51 -9.16 -17.27
C SER A 32 -2.18 -8.03 -18.24
N ILE A 33 -1.21 -7.20 -17.91
CA ILE A 33 -0.85 -6.01 -18.68
C ILE A 33 0.38 -6.28 -19.56
N GLY A 34 1.49 -6.71 -18.96
CA GLY A 34 2.73 -7.07 -19.65
C GLY A 34 3.40 -5.91 -20.41
N LYS A 35 3.19 -4.65 -19.97
CA LYS A 35 3.86 -3.49 -20.57
C LYS A 35 5.22 -3.27 -19.96
N SER A 36 6.24 -3.12 -20.81
CA SER A 36 7.62 -2.90 -20.36
C SER A 36 8.21 -1.65 -20.99
N ILE A 37 9.11 -1.01 -20.26
CA ILE A 37 9.95 0.08 -20.73
C ILE A 37 11.38 -0.14 -20.25
N SER A 38 12.34 -0.08 -21.18
CA SER A 38 13.77 -0.25 -20.91
C SER A 38 14.51 1.06 -21.15
N LYS A 39 15.38 1.42 -20.21
CA LYS A 39 16.21 2.61 -20.27
C LYS A 39 17.43 2.42 -19.38
N ASP A 40 18.59 2.89 -19.82
CA ASP A 40 19.84 2.94 -19.04
C ASP A 40 20.24 1.59 -18.40
N GLY A 41 19.90 0.46 -19.05
CA GLY A 41 20.20 -0.90 -18.57
C GLY A 41 19.23 -1.44 -17.53
N TYR A 42 18.11 -0.74 -17.28
CA TYR A 42 17.03 -1.20 -16.39
C TYR A 42 15.73 -1.34 -17.17
N THR A 43 14.93 -2.33 -16.80
CA THR A 43 13.59 -2.52 -17.38
C THR A 43 12.54 -2.56 -16.27
N LEU A 44 11.54 -1.69 -16.38
CA LEU A 44 10.32 -1.76 -15.59
C LEU A 44 9.25 -2.48 -16.42
N THR A 45 8.60 -3.47 -15.83
CA THR A 45 7.45 -4.17 -16.42
C THR A 45 6.26 -4.06 -15.48
N LEU A 46 5.16 -3.49 -15.94
CA LEU A 46 3.85 -3.58 -15.29
C LEU A 46 3.25 -4.94 -15.65
N ASP A 47 3.25 -5.87 -14.73
CA ASP A 47 2.82 -7.26 -14.98
C ASP A 47 1.31 -7.41 -14.95
N ASN A 48 0.69 -7.00 -13.83
CA ASN A 48 -0.73 -7.17 -13.58
C ASN A 48 -1.31 -5.99 -12.81
N VAL A 49 -2.62 -5.80 -12.90
CA VAL A 49 -3.38 -4.87 -12.06
C VAL A 49 -4.66 -5.55 -11.62
N ALA A 50 -5.01 -5.42 -10.34
CA ALA A 50 -6.30 -5.82 -9.81
C ALA A 50 -6.93 -4.64 -9.08
N ALA A 51 -8.20 -4.33 -9.35
CA ALA A 51 -8.84 -3.16 -8.77
C ALA A 51 -10.30 -3.39 -8.43
N ASP A 52 -10.76 -2.84 -7.31
CA ASP A 52 -12.17 -2.67 -6.97
C ASP A 52 -12.46 -1.21 -6.59
N ASP A 53 -13.56 -0.95 -5.87
CA ASP A 53 -13.96 0.41 -5.47
C ASP A 53 -13.08 0.98 -4.34
N ASN A 54 -12.33 0.15 -3.64
CA ASN A 54 -11.60 0.52 -2.44
C ASN A 54 -10.09 0.35 -2.57
N PHE A 55 -9.63 -0.61 -3.39
CA PHE A 55 -8.22 -0.94 -3.51
C PHE A 55 -7.80 -1.11 -4.97
N VAL A 56 -6.57 -0.71 -5.25
CA VAL A 56 -5.86 -1.02 -6.50
C VAL A 56 -4.56 -1.73 -6.13
N HIS A 57 -4.39 -2.94 -6.65
CA HIS A 57 -3.14 -3.69 -6.55
C HIS A 57 -2.38 -3.59 -7.87
N VAL A 58 -1.13 -3.21 -7.79
CA VAL A 58 -0.22 -3.05 -8.92
C VAL A 58 0.93 -4.04 -8.75
N PHE A 59 1.13 -4.89 -9.74
CA PHE A 59 2.20 -5.89 -9.74
C PHE A 59 3.20 -5.52 -10.82
N TYR A 60 4.46 -5.38 -10.43
CA TYR A 60 5.51 -5.01 -11.36
C TYR A 60 6.81 -5.77 -11.12
N THR A 61 7.61 -5.83 -12.15
CA THR A 61 8.98 -6.40 -12.13
C THR A 61 9.97 -5.32 -12.57
N VAL A 62 11.07 -5.21 -11.84
CA VAL A 62 12.23 -4.41 -12.24
C VAL A 62 13.38 -5.36 -12.52
N THR A 63 14.00 -5.22 -13.69
CA THR A 63 15.23 -5.98 -14.03
C THR A 63 16.39 -5.04 -14.32
N SER A 64 17.60 -5.49 -13.98
CA SER A 64 18.85 -4.80 -14.25
C SER A 64 19.75 -5.67 -15.14
N GLU A 65 20.22 -5.12 -16.26
CA GLU A 65 21.10 -5.84 -17.18
C GLU A 65 22.55 -5.87 -16.70
N ASN A 66 23.02 -4.82 -16.05
CA ASN A 66 24.44 -4.59 -15.79
C ASN A 66 24.79 -4.66 -14.29
N GLU A 67 24.04 -3.99 -13.44
CA GLU A 67 24.33 -3.88 -12.01
C GLU A 67 23.41 -4.82 -11.23
N PRO A 68 23.94 -5.71 -10.37
CA PRO A 68 23.09 -6.50 -9.49
C PRO A 68 22.43 -5.59 -8.45
N PHE A 69 21.19 -5.89 -8.06
CA PHE A 69 20.47 -5.15 -7.01
C PHE A 69 21.19 -5.23 -5.66
N TYR A 70 21.84 -6.35 -5.38
CA TYR A 70 22.57 -6.58 -4.14
C TYR A 70 23.82 -7.44 -4.36
N ASN A 71 24.79 -7.29 -3.45
CA ASN A 71 26.01 -8.11 -3.45
C ASN A 71 25.83 -9.29 -2.49
N GLY A 72 26.12 -10.50 -2.98
CA GLY A 72 26.08 -11.71 -2.18
C GLY A 72 25.12 -12.77 -2.73
N SER A 73 24.99 -13.88 -2.00
CA SER A 73 24.13 -15.02 -2.38
C SER A 73 22.80 -15.06 -1.63
N ASP A 74 22.49 -14.04 -0.83
CA ASP A 74 21.30 -14.04 0.01
C ASP A 74 20.13 -13.36 -0.72
N ASN A 75 19.26 -14.18 -1.31
CA ASN A 75 18.03 -13.72 -1.96
C ASN A 75 16.99 -13.16 -0.97
N ASN A 76 17.24 -13.26 0.34
CA ASN A 76 16.38 -12.75 1.41
C ASN A 76 16.89 -11.43 1.98
N ALA A 77 17.82 -10.74 1.30
CA ALA A 77 18.23 -9.41 1.73
C ALA A 77 16.99 -8.52 1.84
N PRO A 78 16.71 -7.93 3.00
CA PRO A 78 15.56 -7.05 3.15
C PRO A 78 15.72 -5.86 2.20
N ILE A 79 14.61 -5.46 1.56
CA ILE A 79 14.53 -4.38 0.57
C ILE A 79 15.16 -3.07 1.07
N TRP A 80 15.14 -2.85 2.38
CA TRP A 80 15.70 -1.69 3.10
C TRP A 80 17.10 -1.92 3.68
N SER A 81 17.80 -2.96 3.26
CA SER A 81 19.17 -3.14 3.71
C SER A 81 20.08 -2.14 2.98
N ASN A 82 20.96 -1.47 3.73
CA ASN A 82 22.01 -0.56 3.20
C ASN A 82 22.99 -1.24 2.22
N SER A 83 22.70 -2.46 1.79
CA SER A 83 23.51 -3.27 0.88
C SER A 83 22.96 -3.31 -0.56
N LEU A 84 21.88 -2.59 -0.86
CA LEU A 84 21.38 -2.48 -2.23
C LEU A 84 22.31 -1.60 -3.08
N ASN A 85 22.60 -2.06 -4.27
CA ASN A 85 23.39 -1.30 -5.26
C ASN A 85 22.50 -0.46 -6.18
N VAL A 86 21.22 -0.82 -6.28
CA VAL A 86 20.22 -0.18 -7.15
C VAL A 86 18.98 0.12 -6.33
N SER A 87 18.48 1.34 -6.47
CA SER A 87 17.19 1.79 -5.92
C SER A 87 16.18 1.92 -7.04
N ALA A 88 14.93 1.55 -6.76
CA ALA A 88 13.80 1.75 -7.67
C ALA A 88 12.67 2.41 -6.89
N ASP A 89 12.47 3.70 -7.15
CA ASP A 89 11.39 4.49 -6.55
C ASP A 89 10.21 4.56 -7.52
N ILE A 90 9.03 4.16 -7.08
CA ILE A 90 7.82 4.09 -7.90
C ILE A 90 6.78 5.08 -7.39
N GLN A 91 6.15 5.78 -8.31
CA GLN A 91 5.03 6.67 -8.04
C GLN A 91 3.84 6.26 -8.90
N CYS A 92 2.69 6.06 -8.29
CA CYS A 92 1.48 5.64 -8.99
C CYS A 92 0.46 6.77 -9.04
N VAL A 93 -0.10 7.01 -10.24
CA VAL A 93 -1.17 7.96 -10.47
C VAL A 93 -2.39 7.20 -10.98
N ILE A 94 -3.49 7.27 -10.26
CA ILE A 94 -4.74 6.60 -10.59
C ILE A 94 -5.77 7.65 -10.97
N ASN A 95 -6.26 7.60 -12.21
CA ASN A 95 -7.25 8.53 -12.76
C ASN A 95 -6.87 10.01 -12.54
N GLY A 96 -5.59 10.35 -12.77
CA GLY A 96 -5.06 11.70 -12.60
C GLY A 96 -4.87 12.14 -11.14
N LYS A 97 -4.92 11.22 -10.18
CA LYS A 97 -4.71 11.49 -8.75
C LYS A 97 -3.54 10.69 -8.22
N LEU A 98 -2.64 11.36 -7.50
CA LEU A 98 -1.56 10.70 -6.80
C LEU A 98 -2.08 9.83 -5.65
N THR A 99 -1.54 8.62 -5.54
CA THR A 99 -2.01 7.62 -4.57
C THR A 99 -1.07 7.40 -3.41
N ASN A 100 0.14 7.91 -3.49
CA ASN A 100 1.18 7.70 -2.48
C ASN A 100 1.44 8.92 -1.58
N LEU A 101 0.52 9.84 -1.56
CA LEU A 101 0.55 10.91 -0.58
C LEU A 101 0.26 10.32 0.80
N SER A 102 1.31 9.93 1.50
CA SER A 102 1.26 9.38 2.85
C SER A 102 0.73 7.95 2.99
N ASN A 103 1.58 7.00 3.27
CA ASN A 103 1.33 5.70 3.92
C ASN A 103 0.12 4.85 3.47
N ASN A 104 -0.52 5.21 2.36
CA ASN A 104 -1.72 4.53 1.84
C ASN A 104 -1.40 3.29 1.01
N ASN A 105 -0.14 2.93 0.88
CA ASN A 105 0.30 1.77 0.15
C ASN A 105 0.94 0.75 1.08
N HIS A 106 0.63 -0.49 0.82
CA HIS A 106 1.36 -1.63 1.37
C HIS A 106 2.18 -2.24 0.24
N GLU A 107 3.48 -2.28 0.45
CA GLU A 107 4.43 -2.86 -0.50
C GLU A 107 4.84 -4.25 -0.02
N SER A 108 4.79 -5.22 -0.93
CA SER A 108 5.34 -6.55 -0.73
C SER A 108 6.20 -6.91 -1.93
N GLY A 109 7.47 -7.22 -1.69
CA GLY A 109 8.38 -7.52 -2.78
C GLY A 109 9.50 -8.47 -2.40
N TYR A 110 10.14 -9.05 -3.42
CA TYR A 110 11.24 -9.98 -3.25
C TYR A 110 12.16 -10.00 -4.46
N PHE A 111 13.39 -10.42 -4.24
CA PHE A 111 14.36 -10.67 -5.30
C PHE A 111 14.20 -12.11 -5.82
N VAL A 112 13.92 -12.25 -7.11
CA VAL A 112 13.93 -13.54 -7.80
C VAL A 112 15.38 -14.03 -7.93
N ASP A 113 16.25 -13.09 -8.28
CA ASP A 113 17.70 -13.23 -8.37
C ASP A 113 18.37 -11.86 -8.20
N GLN A 114 19.69 -11.78 -8.34
CA GLN A 114 20.43 -10.54 -8.18
C GLN A 114 20.07 -9.44 -9.19
N HIS A 115 19.40 -9.77 -10.29
CA HIS A 115 19.04 -8.84 -11.36
C HIS A 115 17.54 -8.66 -11.55
N THR A 116 16.72 -9.33 -10.74
CA THR A 116 15.25 -9.32 -10.88
C THR A 116 14.56 -9.11 -9.54
N TYR A 117 13.86 -8.01 -9.44
CA TYR A 117 13.00 -7.66 -8.30
C TYR A 117 11.53 -7.67 -8.71
N LYS A 118 10.69 -8.33 -7.95
CA LYS A 118 9.23 -8.34 -8.11
C LYS A 118 8.57 -7.67 -6.93
N CYS A 119 7.58 -6.83 -7.21
CA CYS A 119 6.86 -6.09 -6.19
C CYS A 119 5.35 -6.07 -6.46
N ALA A 120 4.58 -6.13 -5.39
CA ALA A 120 3.16 -5.86 -5.34
C ALA A 120 2.91 -4.66 -4.43
N GLU A 121 2.28 -3.63 -4.95
CA GLU A 121 1.83 -2.48 -4.17
C GLU A 121 0.32 -2.44 -4.10
N LYS A 122 -0.22 -2.14 -2.93
CA LYS A 122 -1.65 -1.96 -2.70
C LYS A 122 -1.95 -0.52 -2.32
N TYR A 123 -2.84 0.11 -3.07
CA TYR A 123 -3.27 1.48 -2.84
C TYR A 123 -4.71 1.50 -2.35
N ASN A 124 -4.96 2.22 -1.27
CA ASN A 124 -6.30 2.51 -0.80
C ASN A 124 -6.90 3.68 -1.59
N VAL A 125 -7.93 3.39 -2.36
CA VAL A 125 -8.61 4.36 -3.23
C VAL A 125 -10.05 4.66 -2.81
N SER A 126 -10.47 4.22 -1.64
CA SER A 126 -11.86 4.33 -1.15
C SER A 126 -12.39 5.76 -1.05
N GLY A 127 -11.53 6.77 -1.02
CA GLY A 127 -11.89 8.20 -1.01
C GLY A 127 -11.91 8.88 -2.38
N TYR A 128 -11.51 8.18 -3.45
CA TYR A 128 -11.23 8.80 -4.75
C TYR A 128 -12.36 8.70 -5.78
N ASN A 129 -13.41 7.91 -5.51
CA ASN A 129 -14.51 7.65 -6.46
C ASN A 129 -14.02 7.24 -7.85
N ILE A 130 -13.16 6.22 -7.90
CA ILE A 130 -12.57 5.73 -9.13
C ILE A 130 -13.66 5.13 -10.05
N PRO A 131 -13.80 5.58 -11.30
CA PRO A 131 -14.80 5.03 -12.22
C PRO A 131 -14.47 3.58 -12.62
N ASN A 132 -15.45 2.87 -13.20
CA ASN A 132 -15.24 1.48 -13.66
C ASN A 132 -14.08 1.34 -14.65
N LYS A 133 -13.89 2.35 -15.49
CA LYS A 133 -12.74 2.45 -16.38
C LYS A 133 -11.92 3.67 -15.98
N PHE A 134 -10.65 3.45 -15.72
CA PHE A 134 -9.73 4.50 -15.30
C PHE A 134 -8.35 4.30 -15.90
N ASN A 135 -7.58 5.37 -15.97
CA ASN A 135 -6.19 5.32 -16.38
C ASN A 135 -5.29 5.10 -15.16
N LEU A 136 -4.31 4.20 -15.29
CA LEU A 136 -3.23 3.98 -14.35
C LEU A 136 -1.92 4.41 -14.99
N GLU A 137 -1.15 5.23 -14.30
CA GLU A 137 0.17 5.67 -14.73
C GLU A 137 1.20 5.30 -13.65
N LEU A 138 2.29 4.66 -14.08
CA LEU A 138 3.47 4.41 -13.23
C LEU A 138 4.61 5.29 -13.69
N PHE A 139 5.23 5.95 -12.74
CA PHE A 139 6.46 6.71 -12.91
C PHE A 139 7.51 6.04 -12.03
N ALA A 140 8.59 5.58 -12.61
CA ALA A 140 9.70 5.03 -11.85
C ALA A 140 10.97 5.84 -12.08
N PHE A 141 11.75 5.97 -11.03
CA PHE A 141 13.13 6.41 -11.09
C PHE A 141 14.01 5.28 -10.57
N ILE A 142 14.83 4.73 -11.45
CA ILE A 142 15.71 3.61 -11.15
C ILE A 142 17.15 4.11 -11.27
N SER A 143 17.92 3.97 -10.21
CA SER A 143 19.27 4.51 -10.14
C SER A 143 20.16 3.67 -9.24
N LYS A 144 21.47 3.97 -9.25
CA LYS A 144 22.36 3.45 -8.21
C LYS A 144 21.95 3.96 -6.84
N ALA A 145 22.08 3.11 -5.83
CA ALA A 145 21.58 3.38 -4.47
C ALA A 145 22.25 4.57 -3.75
N ASP A 146 23.36 5.08 -4.28
CA ASP A 146 24.07 6.25 -3.77
C ASP A 146 23.62 7.58 -4.44
N THR A 147 22.61 7.50 -5.34
CA THR A 147 22.08 8.68 -6.01
C THR A 147 21.30 9.54 -5.04
N SER A 148 21.68 10.81 -4.86
CA SER A 148 20.98 11.74 -3.99
C SER A 148 19.66 12.21 -4.60
N GLU A 149 18.70 12.61 -3.78
CA GLU A 149 17.40 13.17 -4.21
C GLU A 149 17.56 14.43 -5.11
N GLU A 150 18.67 15.15 -5.00
CA GLU A 150 18.99 16.29 -5.85
C GLU A 150 19.09 15.92 -7.34
N ASN A 151 19.28 14.64 -7.65
CA ASN A 151 19.37 14.11 -9.01
C ASN A 151 18.04 13.56 -9.54
N PHE A 152 16.96 13.67 -8.79
CA PHE A 152 15.66 13.18 -9.26
C PHE A 152 15.20 13.97 -10.50
N PRO A 153 14.67 13.27 -11.52
CA PRO A 153 14.05 13.93 -12.67
C PRO A 153 12.91 14.85 -12.26
N VAL A 154 12.69 15.93 -13.02
CA VAL A 154 11.64 16.93 -12.73
C VAL A 154 10.26 16.30 -12.51
N ALA A 155 9.89 15.31 -13.33
CA ALA A 155 8.63 14.58 -13.15
C ALA A 155 8.54 13.97 -11.77
N PHE A 156 9.60 13.28 -11.34
CA PHE A 156 9.62 12.56 -10.06
C PHE A 156 9.58 13.54 -8.88
N THR A 157 10.34 14.61 -8.93
CA THR A 157 10.31 15.68 -7.91
C THR A 157 8.92 16.32 -7.79
N LYS A 158 8.24 16.58 -8.92
CA LYS A 158 6.85 17.07 -8.90
C LYS A 158 5.90 16.09 -8.22
N LEU A 159 6.00 14.79 -8.53
CA LEU A 159 5.14 13.75 -7.95
C LEU A 159 5.37 13.62 -6.44
N LEU A 160 6.62 13.61 -5.98
CA LEU A 160 6.95 13.58 -4.56
C LEU A 160 6.37 14.79 -3.79
N ASN A 161 6.24 15.94 -4.45
CA ASN A 161 5.62 17.15 -3.90
C ASN A 161 4.09 17.20 -4.10
N GLY A 162 3.46 16.12 -4.50
CA GLY A 162 2.01 16.07 -4.71
C GLY A 162 1.52 16.84 -5.94
N GLN A 163 2.40 17.17 -6.89
CA GLN A 163 2.14 17.99 -8.07
C GLN A 163 2.06 17.12 -9.33
N TYR A 164 0.89 16.59 -9.63
CA TYR A 164 0.68 15.87 -10.88
C TYR A 164 0.46 16.83 -12.07
N ASP A 165 -0.27 17.92 -11.85
CA ASP A 165 -0.55 18.90 -12.89
C ASP A 165 0.73 19.58 -13.37
N GLY A 166 0.89 19.68 -14.69
CA GLY A 166 2.05 20.31 -15.30
C GLY A 166 3.24 19.37 -15.57
N ILE A 167 3.05 18.05 -15.41
CA ILE A 167 3.99 17.05 -15.93
C ILE A 167 3.83 16.99 -17.46
N THR A 168 4.91 17.28 -18.17
CA THR A 168 4.92 17.29 -19.65
C THR A 168 5.36 15.93 -20.20
N ASP A 169 5.17 15.72 -21.51
CA ASP A 169 5.67 14.51 -22.17
C ASP A 169 7.22 14.41 -22.10
N ASN A 170 7.90 15.55 -22.11
CA ASN A 170 9.36 15.55 -21.92
C ASN A 170 9.75 15.09 -20.51
N ASP A 171 8.98 15.49 -19.49
CA ASP A 171 9.21 15.04 -18.12
C ASP A 171 8.98 13.51 -18.02
N LYS A 172 7.93 12.99 -18.67
CA LYS A 172 7.63 11.54 -18.73
C LYS A 172 8.74 10.75 -19.43
N ASN A 173 9.36 11.32 -20.46
CA ASN A 173 10.48 10.69 -21.16
C ASN A 173 11.77 10.61 -20.32
N ALA A 174 11.88 11.39 -19.27
CA ALA A 174 13.05 11.38 -18.37
C ALA A 174 13.03 10.24 -17.34
N VAL A 175 11.90 9.55 -17.18
CA VAL A 175 11.66 8.47 -16.22
C VAL A 175 11.23 7.19 -16.93
N TRP A 176 11.11 6.08 -16.22
CA TRP A 176 10.38 4.90 -16.69
C TRP A 176 8.89 5.19 -16.50
N TYR A 177 8.20 5.43 -17.60
CA TYR A 177 6.79 5.82 -17.61
C TYR A 177 5.93 4.79 -18.33
N ILE A 178 4.95 4.24 -17.64
CA ILE A 178 3.95 3.31 -18.22
C ILE A 178 2.57 3.85 -17.93
N SER A 179 1.73 3.94 -18.98
CA SER A 179 0.32 4.27 -18.85
C SER A 179 -0.55 3.15 -19.41
N THR A 180 -1.65 2.84 -18.73
CA THR A 180 -2.59 1.80 -19.16
C THR A 180 -4.01 2.08 -18.66
N ASP A 181 -5.00 1.63 -19.43
CA ASP A 181 -6.41 1.71 -19.04
C ASP A 181 -6.83 0.42 -18.34
N ILE A 182 -7.46 0.56 -17.19
CA ILE A 182 -7.96 -0.53 -16.35
C ILE A 182 -9.48 -0.54 -16.37
N ASP A 183 -10.06 -1.74 -16.41
CA ASP A 183 -11.51 -1.96 -16.33
C ASP A 183 -11.85 -2.84 -15.11
N LYS A 184 -12.13 -2.19 -13.96
CA LYS A 184 -12.49 -2.89 -12.72
C LYS A 184 -13.87 -3.54 -12.75
N SER A 185 -14.72 -3.26 -13.77
CA SER A 185 -16.02 -3.93 -13.91
C SER A 185 -15.92 -5.43 -14.16
N LYS A 186 -14.72 -5.91 -14.50
CA LYS A 186 -14.41 -7.34 -14.64
C LYS A 186 -14.40 -8.07 -13.29
N VAL A 187 -14.16 -7.35 -12.20
CA VAL A 187 -14.23 -7.89 -10.83
C VAL A 187 -15.69 -8.11 -10.46
N LYS A 188 -16.11 -9.38 -10.43
CA LYS A 188 -17.52 -9.76 -10.17
C LYS A 188 -17.90 -9.82 -8.71
N VAL A 189 -16.93 -9.72 -7.81
CA VAL A 189 -17.16 -9.76 -6.36
C VAL A 189 -17.30 -8.33 -5.86
N SER A 190 -18.49 -8.00 -5.39
CA SER A 190 -18.77 -6.67 -4.87
C SER A 190 -18.16 -6.47 -3.48
N SER A 191 -17.55 -5.32 -3.28
CA SER A 191 -17.24 -4.81 -1.95
C SER A 191 -18.54 -4.52 -1.19
N ILE A 192 -18.53 -4.78 0.12
CA ILE A 192 -19.63 -4.46 1.01
C ILE A 192 -19.17 -3.31 1.90
N THR A 193 -19.84 -2.18 1.80
CA THR A 193 -19.65 -1.05 2.72
C THR A 193 -20.81 -1.02 3.71
N LYS A 194 -20.46 -0.94 4.99
CA LYS A 194 -21.43 -0.79 6.10
C LYS A 194 -21.19 0.55 6.78
N ASP A 195 -22.16 1.44 6.71
CA ASP A 195 -22.15 2.65 7.53
C ASP A 195 -22.44 2.26 8.98
N ILE A 196 -21.57 2.67 9.88
CA ILE A 196 -21.60 2.29 11.30
C ILE A 196 -22.00 3.50 12.13
N ASN A 197 -21.35 4.64 11.97
CA ASN A 197 -21.59 5.90 12.69
C ASN A 197 -21.62 5.71 14.23
N LEU A 198 -20.67 4.92 14.74
CA LEU A 198 -20.56 4.62 16.17
C LEU A 198 -19.56 5.57 16.83
N LYS A 199 -20.03 6.42 17.72
CA LYS A 199 -19.15 7.23 18.57
C LYS A 199 -18.45 6.33 19.59
N LEU A 200 -17.13 6.44 19.68
CA LEU A 200 -16.35 5.63 20.63
C LEU A 200 -16.51 6.15 22.06
N PRO A 201 -16.61 5.25 23.05
CA PRO A 201 -16.69 5.66 24.46
C PRO A 201 -15.40 6.36 24.88
N ASN A 202 -15.55 7.43 25.66
CA ASN A 202 -14.45 8.23 26.20
C ASN A 202 -13.52 8.86 25.14
N SER A 203 -14.01 9.02 23.92
CA SER A 203 -13.29 9.62 22.80
C SER A 203 -14.27 10.47 21.97
N ASP A 204 -13.75 11.47 21.26
CA ASP A 204 -14.53 12.19 20.25
C ASP A 204 -14.51 11.53 18.87
N ALA A 205 -13.83 10.40 18.77
CA ALA A 205 -13.74 9.65 17.53
C ALA A 205 -15.03 8.88 17.21
N THR A 206 -15.30 8.76 15.92
CA THR A 206 -16.45 8.03 15.38
C THR A 206 -15.96 6.98 14.39
N VAL A 207 -16.36 5.72 14.58
CA VAL A 207 -16.23 4.70 13.53
C VAL A 207 -17.30 4.98 12.49
N GLU A 208 -16.90 5.51 11.33
CA GLU A 208 -17.82 5.90 10.27
C GLU A 208 -18.39 4.70 9.53
N LYS A 209 -17.51 3.84 9.07
CA LYS A 209 -17.87 2.70 8.22
C LYS A 209 -16.87 1.56 8.31
N ALA A 210 -17.33 0.38 7.95
CA ALA A 210 -16.51 -0.77 7.62
C ALA A 210 -16.64 -1.13 6.13
N VAL A 211 -15.54 -1.47 5.50
CA VAL A 211 -15.47 -1.95 4.13
C VAL A 211 -14.96 -3.38 4.14
N PHE A 212 -15.66 -4.27 3.47
CA PHE A 212 -15.26 -5.64 3.24
C PHE A 212 -15.11 -5.84 1.73
N SER A 213 -13.89 -5.99 1.29
CA SER A 213 -13.52 -6.12 -0.11
C SER A 213 -12.82 -7.45 -0.35
N PRO A 214 -12.89 -8.02 -1.56
CA PRO A 214 -12.04 -9.15 -1.95
C PRO A 214 -10.56 -8.87 -1.74
N PHE A 215 -10.16 -7.59 -1.77
CA PHE A 215 -8.76 -7.15 -1.78
C PHE A 215 -8.30 -6.56 -0.44
N GLY A 216 -9.17 -6.44 0.54
CA GLY A 216 -8.82 -5.95 1.87
C GLY A 216 -10.04 -5.54 2.68
N ASN A 217 -9.91 -5.55 3.99
CA ASN A 217 -10.95 -5.07 4.90
C ASN A 217 -10.46 -3.80 5.60
N GLN A 218 -11.35 -2.85 5.78
CA GLN A 218 -11.00 -1.54 6.31
C GLN A 218 -12.05 -1.04 7.28
N LEU A 219 -11.59 -0.41 8.37
CA LEU A 219 -12.40 0.49 9.20
C LEU A 219 -11.98 1.92 8.95
N VAL A 220 -12.95 2.80 8.84
CA VAL A 220 -12.72 4.25 8.73
C VAL A 220 -13.19 4.92 10.00
N ILE A 221 -12.30 5.67 10.62
CA ILE A 221 -12.50 6.37 11.88
C ILE A 221 -12.22 7.85 11.64
N SER A 222 -13.10 8.71 12.11
CA SER A 222 -12.90 10.16 12.08
C SER A 222 -12.83 10.75 13.46
N THR A 223 -12.08 11.84 13.59
CA THR A 223 -12.09 12.71 14.77
C THR A 223 -12.53 14.12 14.36
N PRO A 224 -13.27 14.84 15.24
CA PRO A 224 -13.71 16.19 14.94
C PRO A 224 -12.54 17.18 14.88
N SER A 225 -12.81 18.35 14.31
CA SER A 225 -11.86 19.46 14.29
C SER A 225 -11.47 19.89 15.70
N THR A 226 -10.19 20.15 15.90
CA THR A 226 -9.62 20.77 17.11
C THR A 226 -9.38 22.26 16.91
N GLY A 227 -9.49 22.76 15.68
CA GLY A 227 -9.12 24.12 15.28
C GLY A 227 -7.61 24.31 15.06
N ASP A 228 -6.80 23.28 15.28
CA ASP A 228 -5.35 23.33 15.16
C ASP A 228 -4.82 22.02 14.58
N PRO A 229 -4.17 22.01 13.40
CA PRO A 229 -3.65 20.80 12.78
C PRO A 229 -2.54 20.13 13.59
N ASP A 230 -1.83 20.87 14.44
CA ASP A 230 -0.80 20.33 15.31
C ASP A 230 -1.37 19.69 16.58
N ASN A 231 -2.64 19.94 16.87
CA ASN A 231 -3.35 19.39 18.02
C ASN A 231 -4.40 18.36 17.57
N VAL A 232 -3.97 17.35 16.84
CA VAL A 232 -4.83 16.21 16.50
C VAL A 232 -5.22 15.51 17.80
N ILE A 233 -6.51 15.18 17.95
CA ILE A 233 -6.97 14.38 19.10
C ILE A 233 -6.32 12.99 19.00
N ALA A 234 -5.10 12.90 19.47
CA ALA A 234 -4.30 11.68 19.55
C ALA A 234 -4.81 10.71 20.63
N ASN A 235 -6.11 10.78 20.99
CA ASN A 235 -6.68 9.98 22.06
C ASN A 235 -7.08 8.57 21.65
N ILE A 236 -6.78 8.18 20.40
CA ILE A 236 -6.93 6.82 19.95
C ILE A 236 -5.53 6.26 19.74
N ASP A 237 -4.89 5.90 20.85
CA ASP A 237 -3.53 5.38 20.82
C ASP A 237 -3.44 4.05 20.06
N SER A 238 -4.51 3.24 20.12
CA SER A 238 -4.59 1.99 19.36
C SER A 238 -5.95 1.32 19.53
N PHE A 239 -6.23 0.36 18.66
CA PHE A 239 -7.42 -0.49 18.77
C PHE A 239 -7.03 -1.94 18.66
N ALA A 240 -7.74 -2.78 19.40
CA ALA A 240 -7.78 -4.20 19.15
C ALA A 240 -9.13 -4.57 18.54
N LEU A 241 -9.10 -5.33 17.48
CA LEU A 241 -10.26 -5.86 16.79
C LEU A 241 -10.43 -7.33 17.17
N TYR A 242 -11.65 -7.73 17.50
CA TYR A 242 -12.00 -9.12 17.79
C TYR A 242 -13.24 -9.52 17.00
N ASP A 243 -13.31 -10.79 16.63
CA ASP A 243 -14.54 -11.40 16.14
C ASP A 243 -15.51 -11.74 17.31
N GLU A 244 -16.65 -12.36 17.01
CA GLU A 244 -17.64 -12.79 18.01
C GLU A 244 -17.13 -13.89 18.94
N ASN A 245 -16.05 -14.57 18.57
CA ASN A 245 -15.42 -15.65 19.34
C ASN A 245 -14.25 -15.15 20.19
N ASP A 246 -14.07 -13.83 20.30
CA ASP A 246 -12.95 -13.19 20.95
C ASP A 246 -11.59 -13.50 20.31
N THR A 247 -11.58 -13.87 19.02
CA THR A 247 -10.34 -14.00 18.26
C THR A 247 -9.85 -12.61 17.86
N CYS A 248 -8.63 -12.25 18.22
CA CYS A 248 -8.01 -10.99 17.83
C CYS A 248 -7.73 -11.00 16.31
N LEU A 249 -8.12 -9.92 15.64
CA LEU A 249 -7.84 -9.72 14.23
C LEU A 249 -6.65 -8.77 14.10
N ASP A 250 -5.64 -9.17 13.34
CA ASP A 250 -4.45 -8.36 13.14
C ASP A 250 -4.76 -7.11 12.32
N ILE A 251 -4.26 -5.97 12.79
CA ILE A 251 -4.28 -4.73 12.02
C ILE A 251 -3.02 -4.71 11.17
N LEU A 252 -3.21 -4.64 9.85
CA LEU A 252 -2.13 -4.73 8.87
C LEU A 252 -1.52 -3.36 8.56
N ASN A 253 -2.37 -2.34 8.53
CA ASN A 253 -1.98 -0.99 8.15
C ASN A 253 -2.90 0.05 8.79
N SER A 254 -2.36 1.24 9.01
CA SER A 254 -3.10 2.39 9.53
C SER A 254 -2.67 3.63 8.75
N ASP A 255 -3.63 4.28 8.11
CA ASP A 255 -3.42 5.50 7.36
C ASP A 255 -4.18 6.66 8.00
N LEU A 256 -3.43 7.63 8.49
CA LEU A 256 -3.95 8.83 9.15
C LEU A 256 -3.78 10.05 8.24
N SER A 257 -4.88 10.66 7.86
CA SER A 257 -4.89 11.97 7.22
C SER A 257 -5.40 13.04 8.19
N VAL A 258 -4.68 14.16 8.27
CA VAL A 258 -5.04 15.31 9.10
C VAL A 258 -5.37 16.49 8.21
N ASN A 259 -6.52 17.12 8.47
CA ASN A 259 -6.93 18.33 7.77
C ASN A 259 -6.38 19.59 8.46
N GLY A 260 -6.35 20.71 7.73
CA GLY A 260 -5.87 21.98 8.24
C GLY A 260 -6.63 22.56 9.45
N ASP A 261 -7.78 22.01 9.79
CA ASP A 261 -8.58 22.36 10.96
C ASP A 261 -8.37 21.40 12.16
N GLY A 262 -7.41 20.50 12.05
CA GLY A 262 -7.12 19.49 13.08
C GLY A 262 -8.10 18.33 13.15
N SER A 263 -9.10 18.25 12.26
CA SER A 263 -9.87 17.03 12.10
C SER A 263 -9.01 15.95 11.46
N SER A 264 -9.27 14.70 11.79
CA SER A 264 -8.52 13.60 11.20
C SER A 264 -9.41 12.45 10.73
N ARG A 265 -8.87 11.69 9.81
CA ARG A 265 -9.48 10.45 9.32
C ARG A 265 -8.43 9.37 9.30
N ASN A 266 -8.70 8.27 9.98
CA ASN A 266 -7.83 7.11 10.02
C ASN A 266 -8.51 5.93 9.32
N SER A 267 -7.79 5.31 8.40
CA SER A 267 -8.20 4.08 7.71
C SER A 267 -7.36 2.92 8.24
N LEU A 268 -8.01 2.05 9.01
CA LEU A 268 -7.37 0.86 9.56
C LEU A 268 -7.65 -0.32 8.66
N GLU A 269 -6.63 -0.91 8.10
CA GLU A 269 -6.74 -2.17 7.39
C GLU A 269 -6.52 -3.33 8.35
N PHE A 270 -7.36 -4.37 8.25
CA PHE A 270 -7.27 -5.55 9.11
C PHE A 270 -7.42 -6.85 8.33
N LEU A 271 -6.83 -7.91 8.86
CA LEU A 271 -6.96 -9.25 8.31
C LEU A 271 -8.43 -9.66 8.24
N LYS A 272 -8.72 -10.43 7.20
CA LYS A 272 -10.07 -10.93 6.97
C LYS A 272 -10.54 -11.74 8.17
N ALA A 273 -11.62 -11.29 8.77
CA ALA A 273 -12.38 -12.11 9.67
C ALA A 273 -12.84 -13.40 8.94
N ASN A 274 -13.02 -14.48 9.65
CA ASN A 274 -13.58 -15.69 9.09
C ASN A 274 -14.84 -15.33 8.26
N LYS A 275 -15.05 -16.01 7.11
CA LYS A 275 -16.21 -15.78 6.22
C LYS A 275 -17.56 -15.84 6.95
N ASP A 276 -17.62 -16.52 8.08
CA ASP A 276 -18.79 -16.68 8.92
C ASP A 276 -18.90 -15.63 10.04
N THR A 277 -17.92 -14.72 10.15
CA THR A 277 -17.91 -13.65 11.16
C THR A 277 -19.11 -12.75 10.99
N LYS A 278 -19.89 -12.62 12.05
CA LYS A 278 -21.14 -11.83 12.10
C LYS A 278 -21.00 -10.54 12.88
N GLN A 279 -20.00 -10.44 13.73
CA GLN A 279 -19.79 -9.31 14.62
C GLN A 279 -18.31 -9.00 14.72
N LEU A 280 -17.98 -7.71 14.66
CA LEU A 280 -16.67 -7.18 15.02
C LEU A 280 -16.79 -6.44 16.35
N LYS A 281 -15.92 -6.76 17.30
CA LYS A 281 -15.76 -6.04 18.55
C LYS A 281 -14.57 -5.11 18.40
N PHE A 282 -14.82 -3.85 18.62
CA PHE A 282 -13.85 -2.79 18.55
C PHE A 282 -13.47 -2.37 19.99
N VAL A 283 -12.24 -2.59 20.38
CA VAL A 283 -11.78 -2.31 21.74
C VAL A 283 -10.71 -1.24 21.70
N PRO A 284 -10.99 -0.01 22.17
CA PRO A 284 -9.95 1.01 22.32
C PRO A 284 -8.90 0.51 23.33
N VAL A 285 -7.64 0.57 22.95
CA VAL A 285 -6.51 0.19 23.80
C VAL A 285 -5.68 1.44 24.07
N LYS A 286 -5.42 1.73 25.33
CA LYS A 286 -4.48 2.77 25.70
C LYS A 286 -3.15 2.10 26.08
N TYR A 287 -2.11 2.39 25.33
CA TYR A 287 -0.76 1.99 25.72
C TYR A 287 -0.23 2.94 26.78
N SER A 288 0.11 2.42 27.96
CA SER A 288 0.97 3.13 28.90
C SER A 288 2.39 2.59 28.71
N TYR A 289 3.26 3.38 28.13
CA TYR A 289 4.68 3.02 28.08
C TYR A 289 5.29 3.27 29.44
N ASN A 290 5.81 2.24 30.08
CA ASN A 290 6.71 2.39 31.19
C ASN A 290 8.11 2.58 30.59
N THR A 291 8.73 3.73 30.76
CA THR A 291 10.05 4.04 30.19
C THR A 291 11.15 3.07 30.63
N GLU A 292 10.94 2.34 31.74
CA GLU A 292 11.85 1.30 32.22
C GLU A 292 11.78 0.01 31.37
N ASP A 293 10.66 -0.26 30.69
CA ASP A 293 10.50 -1.46 29.85
C ASP A 293 11.14 -1.29 28.45
N PHE A 294 11.32 -0.06 27.97
CA PHE A 294 11.96 0.22 26.69
C PHE A 294 13.42 -0.22 26.65
N ASP A 295 14.17 0.05 27.72
CA ASP A 295 15.57 -0.34 27.82
C ASP A 295 15.75 -1.86 27.92
N THR A 296 14.77 -2.57 28.45
CA THR A 296 14.81 -4.03 28.60
C THR A 296 14.52 -4.75 27.28
N ILE A 297 13.61 -4.21 26.46
CA ILE A 297 13.25 -4.81 25.16
C ILE A 297 14.38 -4.61 24.14
N PHE A 298 15.02 -3.44 24.10
CA PHE A 298 16.12 -3.18 23.16
C PHE A 298 17.41 -3.93 23.54
N ASN A 299 17.66 -4.19 24.81
CA ASN A 299 18.85 -4.93 25.27
C ASN A 299 18.69 -6.47 25.19
N SER A 300 17.49 -6.99 24.93
CA SER A 300 17.24 -8.43 24.77
C SER A 300 17.33 -8.92 23.31
N VAL A 301 17.54 -8.03 22.35
CA VAL A 301 17.62 -8.32 20.90
C VAL A 301 19.04 -8.03 20.35
N GLY A 302 20.03 -7.83 21.23
CA GLY A 302 21.44 -7.63 20.89
C GLY A 302 22.24 -8.94 20.89
#